data_e973046599d0c562d8a1299003c51de5
#
_entry.id   e973046599d0c562d8a1299003c51de5
#
_cell.length_a   1.000
_cell.length_b   1.000
_cell.length_c   1.000
_cell.angle_alpha   90.00
_cell.angle_beta   90.00
_cell.angle_gamma   90.00
#
_symmetry.space_group_name_H-M   'P 1'
#
loop_
_entity.id
_entity.type
_entity.pdbx_description
1 polymer ?
#
loop_
_entity_poly.entity_id
_entity_poly.type
_entity_poly.pdbx_seq_one_letter_code
_entity_poly.pdbx_strand_id
1 'polypeptide(L)'
;MGKFVIVGYRPRPGKDQELLQLTREHLPILRSQGLATDRPSYVMRSADGTIIEVFEWKSAEAIAAAHQNPVWQAMCGRYSEACDYISLENLSESKNMFAEFDPVDL
;
A
#
# COMPACT_ATOMS: atom_id res chain seq x y z
N MET A 1 -4.50 -17.86 8.31
CA MET A 1 -3.63 -17.87 7.12
C MET A 1 -3.60 -16.47 6.52
N GLY A 2 -2.40 -15.99 6.27
CA GLY A 2 -2.20 -14.64 5.75
C GLY A 2 -2.67 -14.46 4.30
N LYS A 3 -2.87 -13.20 3.93
CA LYS A 3 -3.22 -12.81 2.57
C LYS A 3 -2.28 -11.68 2.12
N PHE A 4 -1.52 -11.94 1.08
CA PHE A 4 -0.72 -10.89 0.47
C PHE A 4 -1.60 -9.99 -0.40
N VAL A 5 -1.33 -8.69 -0.34
CA VAL A 5 -1.92 -7.73 -1.27
C VAL A 5 -0.80 -6.94 -1.94
N ILE A 6 -1.07 -6.53 -3.17
CA ILE A 6 -0.22 -5.62 -3.92
C ILE A 6 -1.11 -4.44 -4.27
N VAL A 7 -0.74 -3.25 -3.79
CA VAL A 7 -1.54 -2.05 -4.01
C VAL A 7 -0.68 -0.96 -4.65
N GLY A 8 -1.24 -0.25 -5.62
CA GLY A 8 -0.60 0.88 -6.26
C GLY A 8 -1.22 2.18 -5.79
N TYR A 9 -0.35 3.15 -5.46
CA TYR A 9 -0.73 4.49 -5.06
C TYR A 9 -0.10 5.49 -6.02
N ARG A 10 -0.92 6.18 -6.81
CA ARG A 10 -0.41 7.26 -7.68
C ARG A 10 -0.51 8.57 -6.93
N PRO A 11 0.61 9.24 -6.59
CA PRO A 11 0.53 10.47 -5.82
C PRO A 11 -0.17 11.56 -6.61
N ARG A 12 -1.02 12.33 -5.92
CA ARG A 12 -1.60 13.54 -6.49
C ARG A 12 -0.52 14.62 -6.58
N PRO A 13 -0.68 15.62 -7.47
CA PRO A 13 0.32 16.67 -7.63
C PRO A 13 0.72 17.30 -6.28
N GLY A 14 2.04 17.31 -6.01
CA GLY A 14 2.58 17.88 -4.78
C GLY A 14 2.43 17.02 -3.53
N LYS A 15 1.93 15.79 -3.65
CA LYS A 15 1.65 14.92 -2.50
C LYS A 15 2.62 13.76 -2.34
N ASP A 16 3.71 13.74 -3.10
CA ASP A 16 4.68 12.64 -3.06
C ASP A 16 5.22 12.36 -1.66
N GLN A 17 5.66 13.41 -0.95
CA GLN A 17 6.23 13.26 0.39
C GLN A 17 5.18 12.81 1.40
N GLU A 18 3.96 13.36 1.31
CA GLU A 18 2.86 12.97 2.16
C GLU A 18 2.50 11.49 1.97
N LEU A 19 2.46 11.04 0.71
CA LEU A 19 2.18 9.63 0.40
C LEU A 19 3.26 8.71 0.97
N LEU A 20 4.53 9.07 0.84
CA LEU A 20 5.62 8.27 1.40
C LEU A 20 5.52 8.21 2.93
N GLN A 21 5.16 9.32 3.58
CA GLN A 21 4.98 9.33 5.03
C GLN A 21 3.81 8.44 5.46
N LEU A 22 2.68 8.49 4.72
CA LEU A 22 1.55 7.60 4.98
C LEU A 22 1.94 6.14 4.84
N THR A 23 2.70 5.82 3.79
CA THR A 23 3.14 4.44 3.54
C THR A 23 4.11 3.97 4.62
N ARG A 24 4.94 4.89 5.14
CA ARG A 24 5.83 4.59 6.26
C ARG A 24 5.05 4.24 7.53
N GLU A 25 3.92 4.90 7.76
CA GLU A 25 3.06 4.68 8.94
C GLU A 25 2.10 3.49 8.77
N HIS A 26 1.81 3.10 7.54
CA HIS A 26 0.71 2.20 7.20
C HIS A 26 0.81 0.84 7.92
N LEU A 27 1.89 0.12 7.67
CA LEU A 27 2.02 -1.24 8.21
C LEU A 27 2.18 -1.25 9.74
N PRO A 28 2.96 -0.35 10.36
CA PRO A 28 2.98 -0.26 11.82
C PRO A 28 1.60 -0.04 12.42
N ILE A 29 0.76 0.79 11.83
CA ILE A 29 -0.60 1.03 12.32
C ILE A 29 -1.45 -0.22 12.17
N LEU A 30 -1.41 -0.88 11.01
CA LEU A 30 -2.16 -2.13 10.81
C LEU A 30 -1.74 -3.19 11.82
N ARG A 31 -0.46 -3.30 12.11
CA ARG A 31 0.06 -4.25 13.10
C ARG A 31 -0.42 -3.90 14.51
N SER A 32 -0.48 -2.62 14.83
CA SER A 32 -0.98 -2.18 16.14
C SER A 32 -2.44 -2.54 16.36
N GLN A 33 -3.20 -2.69 15.28
CA GLN A 33 -4.61 -3.09 15.32
C GLN A 33 -4.80 -4.60 15.15
N GLY A 34 -3.71 -5.37 15.09
CA GLY A 34 -3.78 -6.82 14.90
C GLY A 34 -4.25 -7.24 13.52
N LEU A 35 -4.11 -6.39 12.52
CA LEU A 35 -4.64 -6.62 11.17
C LEU A 35 -3.60 -7.15 10.19
N ALA A 36 -2.32 -6.90 10.42
CA ALA A 36 -1.24 -7.33 9.54
C ALA A 36 -0.23 -8.19 10.30
N THR A 37 0.49 -9.03 9.56
CA THR A 37 1.53 -9.89 10.13
C THR A 37 2.85 -9.12 10.28
N ASP A 38 3.82 -9.75 10.95
CA ASP A 38 5.18 -9.20 11.07
C ASP A 38 6.05 -9.50 9.85
N ARG A 39 5.49 -10.11 8.82
CA ARG A 39 6.23 -10.40 7.61
C ARG A 39 6.67 -9.09 6.94
N PRO A 40 7.95 -9.00 6.50
CA PRO A 40 8.42 -7.77 5.86
C PRO A 40 7.58 -7.38 4.66
N SER A 41 7.36 -6.08 4.48
CA SER A 41 6.73 -5.53 3.29
C SER A 41 7.78 -5.05 2.31
N TYR A 42 7.37 -4.88 1.05
CA TYR A 42 8.21 -4.29 0.03
C TYR A 42 7.51 -3.07 -0.52
N VAL A 43 8.25 -1.98 -0.67
CA VAL A 43 7.75 -0.75 -1.28
C VAL A 43 8.66 -0.42 -2.46
N MET A 44 8.05 -0.13 -3.59
CA MET A 44 8.79 0.11 -4.83
C MET A 44 8.09 1.18 -5.65
N ARG A 45 8.79 1.72 -6.64
CA ARG A 45 8.28 2.79 -7.49
C ARG A 45 8.29 2.35 -8.94
N SER A 46 7.17 2.58 -9.62
CA SER A 46 7.06 2.36 -11.05
C SER A 46 7.69 3.55 -11.81
N ALA A 47 7.93 3.36 -13.12
CA ALA A 47 8.52 4.40 -13.96
C ALA A 47 7.68 5.69 -14.00
N ASP A 48 6.37 5.59 -13.81
CA ASP A 48 5.47 6.76 -13.81
C ASP A 48 5.33 7.43 -12.44
N GLY A 49 6.06 6.96 -11.43
CA GLY A 49 6.02 7.52 -10.08
C GLY A 49 5.01 6.86 -9.15
N THR A 50 4.22 5.89 -9.63
CA THR A 50 3.29 5.15 -8.78
C THR A 50 4.07 4.36 -7.74
N ILE A 51 3.65 4.44 -6.49
CA ILE A 51 4.23 3.68 -5.38
C ILE A 51 3.46 2.37 -5.27
N ILE A 52 4.19 1.26 -5.21
CA ILE A 52 3.60 -0.07 -5.05
C ILE A 52 4.03 -0.63 -3.70
N GLU A 53 3.05 -1.10 -2.94
CA GLU A 53 3.30 -1.72 -1.65
C GLU A 53 2.84 -3.17 -1.68
N VAL A 54 3.68 -4.09 -1.20
CA VAL A 54 3.36 -5.52 -1.05
C VAL A 54 3.44 -5.84 0.43
N PHE A 55 2.34 -6.31 1.00
CA PHE A 55 2.33 -6.68 2.42
C PHE A 55 1.33 -7.79 2.70
N GLU A 56 1.38 -8.34 3.91
CA GLU A 56 0.51 -9.45 4.28
C GLU A 56 -0.48 -9.04 5.37
N TRP A 57 -1.78 -9.15 5.06
CA TRP A 57 -2.85 -9.12 6.05
C TRP A 57 -2.81 -10.40 6.86
N LYS A 58 -3.21 -10.33 8.12
CA LYS A 58 -3.24 -11.47 9.02
C LYS A 58 -4.14 -12.58 8.49
N SER A 59 -5.28 -12.24 7.89
CA SER A 59 -6.27 -13.19 7.39
C SER A 59 -7.32 -12.48 6.55
N ALA A 60 -8.17 -13.25 5.86
CA ALA A 60 -9.33 -12.70 5.17
C ALA A 60 -10.28 -12.01 6.16
N GLU A 61 -10.42 -12.57 7.35
CA GLU A 61 -11.26 -12.00 8.41
C GLU A 61 -10.71 -10.65 8.87
N ALA A 62 -9.38 -10.50 8.93
CA ALA A 62 -8.76 -9.23 9.29
C ALA A 62 -9.07 -8.16 8.25
N ILE A 63 -9.06 -8.50 6.96
CA ILE A 63 -9.43 -7.56 5.90
C ILE A 63 -10.88 -7.09 6.09
N ALA A 64 -11.79 -8.02 6.34
CA ALA A 64 -13.19 -7.68 6.60
C ALA A 64 -13.33 -6.80 7.84
N ALA A 65 -12.62 -7.14 8.92
CA ALA A 65 -12.65 -6.37 10.17
C ALA A 65 -12.10 -4.95 9.99
N ALA A 66 -11.12 -4.76 9.11
CA ALA A 66 -10.53 -3.44 8.85
C ALA A 66 -11.58 -2.45 8.37
N HIS A 67 -12.56 -2.88 7.58
CA HIS A 67 -13.62 -2.00 7.08
C HIS A 67 -14.47 -1.41 8.20
N GLN A 68 -14.47 -2.02 9.38
CA GLN A 68 -15.19 -1.55 10.55
C GLN A 68 -14.27 -0.87 11.57
N ASN A 69 -12.97 -0.78 11.28
CA ASN A 69 -12.00 -0.24 12.22
C ASN A 69 -11.81 1.26 11.98
N PRO A 70 -12.12 2.13 12.97
CA PRO A 70 -12.02 3.58 12.80
C PRO A 70 -10.60 4.07 12.55
N VAL A 71 -9.58 3.38 13.06
CA VAL A 71 -8.17 3.72 12.82
C VAL A 71 -7.83 3.51 11.33
N TRP A 72 -8.25 2.37 10.78
CA TRP A 72 -8.05 2.07 9.36
C TRP A 72 -8.84 3.04 8.46
N GLN A 73 -10.08 3.36 8.85
CA GLN A 73 -10.93 4.30 8.09
C GLN A 73 -10.28 5.70 8.04
N ALA A 74 -9.71 6.17 9.15
CA ALA A 74 -9.03 7.46 9.20
C ALA A 74 -7.80 7.46 8.27
N MET A 75 -7.05 6.37 8.26
CA MET A 75 -5.89 6.22 7.39
C MET A 75 -6.29 6.22 5.91
N CYS A 76 -7.38 5.52 5.56
CA CYS A 76 -7.91 5.54 4.19
C CYS A 76 -8.31 6.93 3.75
N GLY A 77 -8.87 7.74 4.64
CA GLY A 77 -9.19 9.13 4.37
C GLY A 77 -7.95 9.94 4.02
N ARG A 78 -6.86 9.75 4.75
CA ARG A 78 -5.58 10.40 4.47
C ARG A 78 -5.02 9.97 3.12
N TYR A 79 -5.07 8.68 2.80
CA TYR A 79 -4.63 8.17 1.49
C TYR A 79 -5.43 8.76 0.34
N SER A 80 -6.75 8.87 0.50
CA SER A 80 -7.60 9.40 -0.58
C SER A 80 -7.31 10.86 -0.88
N GLU A 81 -6.75 11.63 0.06
CA GLU A 81 -6.31 13.00 -0.16
C GLU A 81 -4.95 13.07 -0.86
N ALA A 82 -4.11 12.06 -0.66
CA ALA A 82 -2.73 12.06 -1.13
C ALA A 82 -2.53 11.34 -2.47
N CYS A 83 -3.41 10.41 -2.83
CA CYS A 83 -3.20 9.57 -4.01
C CYS A 83 -4.49 9.03 -4.60
N ASP A 84 -4.35 8.44 -5.78
CA ASP A 84 -5.36 7.59 -6.39
C ASP A 84 -4.86 6.15 -6.34
N TYR A 85 -5.76 5.21 -6.04
CA TYR A 85 -5.42 3.78 -6.08
C TYR A 85 -5.36 3.32 -7.53
N ILE A 86 -4.31 2.58 -7.87
CA ILE A 86 -4.06 2.13 -9.22
C ILE A 86 -3.98 0.60 -9.23
N SER A 87 -4.76 -0.05 -10.09
CA SER A 87 -4.68 -1.50 -10.24
C SER A 87 -3.41 -1.89 -10.99
N LEU A 88 -2.94 -3.12 -10.77
CA LEU A 88 -1.70 -3.60 -11.39
C LEU A 88 -1.74 -3.53 -12.91
N GLU A 89 -2.89 -3.78 -13.53
CA GLU A 89 -3.03 -3.76 -14.99
C GLU A 89 -2.73 -2.38 -15.59
N ASN A 90 -2.82 -1.32 -14.80
CA ASN A 90 -2.54 0.05 -15.25
C ASN A 90 -1.08 0.46 -15.09
N LEU A 91 -0.23 -0.44 -14.63
CA LEU A 91 1.21 -0.23 -14.57
C LEU A 91 1.84 -0.73 -15.87
N SER A 92 2.68 0.11 -16.49
CA SER A 92 3.35 -0.27 -17.75
C SER A 92 4.19 -1.53 -17.59
N GLU A 93 4.81 -1.70 -16.43
CA GLU A 93 5.65 -2.85 -16.12
C GLU A 93 4.87 -4.17 -16.12
N SER A 94 3.55 -4.13 -15.87
CA SER A 94 2.73 -5.35 -15.80
C SER A 94 2.64 -6.09 -17.14
N LYS A 95 3.02 -5.45 -18.24
CA LYS A 95 3.05 -6.06 -19.57
C LYS A 95 4.28 -6.94 -19.78
N ASN A 96 5.28 -6.81 -18.92
CA ASN A 96 6.53 -7.55 -19.02
C ASN A 96 6.44 -8.83 -18.21
N MET A 97 7.02 -9.92 -18.73
CA MET A 97 7.09 -11.18 -18.00
C MET A 97 7.82 -11.00 -16.67
N PHE A 98 8.90 -10.22 -16.66
CA PHE A 98 9.63 -9.85 -15.46
C PHE A 98 9.46 -8.34 -15.26
N ALA A 99 8.46 -7.97 -14.47
CA ALA A 99 8.21 -6.56 -14.16
C ALA A 99 9.27 -6.07 -13.15
N GLU A 100 9.93 -4.98 -13.49
CA GLU A 100 11.02 -4.42 -12.68
C GLU A 100 10.61 -3.05 -12.15
N PHE A 101 10.86 -2.84 -10.85
CA PHE A 101 10.55 -1.59 -10.17
C PHE A 101 11.73 -1.12 -9.35
N ASP A 102 11.82 0.17 -9.10
CA ASP A 102 12.87 0.72 -8.25
C ASP A 102 12.49 0.55 -6.78
N PRO A 103 13.43 0.15 -5.92
CA PRO A 103 13.13 0.03 -4.49
C PRO A 103 12.90 1.41 -3.87
N VAL A 104 12.01 1.45 -2.87
CA VAL A 104 11.78 2.66 -2.06
C VAL A 104 12.11 2.31 -0.62
N ASP A 105 13.09 3.01 -0.06
CA ASP A 105 13.47 2.86 1.34
C ASP A 105 12.66 3.86 2.18
N LEU A 106 11.94 3.34 3.16
CA LEU A 106 11.07 4.14 4.03
C LEU A 106 11.74 4.50 5.34
#